data_2981d2cf2d0473971869bcac85a1de03
#
_entry.id   2981d2cf2d0473971869bcac85a1de03
#
_cell.length_a   1.000
_cell.length_b   1.000
_cell.length_c   1.000
_cell.angle_alpha   90.00
_cell.angle_beta   90.00
_cell.angle_gamma   90.00
#
_symmetry.space_group_name_H-M   'P 1'
#
loop_
_entity.id
_entity.type
_entity.pdbx_description
1 polymer ?
#
loop_
_entity_poly.entity_id
_entity_poly.type
_entity_poly.pdbx_seq_one_letter_code
_entity_poly.pdbx_strand_id
1 'polypeptide(L)'
;RPQHQEPALFRGTPVQEGTASGHVWLHEPRVVVTNPIAEDPQIEKQRLSSALEKLRSGIDDLLDAAHFGDKEPRAILEAYRMFANSRGWLRRMDTDIDQGLSAEAAVEKEQSAARARLSQVADPYLRDRLHDLDDLSNRLLRSLTGQGRNTGAVIPSDAILVAQNIGTAELLEYGRSLKGLALEEGSVGSHAAI
;
A
#
# COMPACT_ATOMS: atom_id res chain seq x y z
N ARG A 1 -12.56 27.20 15.46
CA ARG A 1 -11.33 27.71 16.11
C ARG A 1 -10.38 26.54 16.23
N PRO A 2 -9.14 26.61 15.70
CA PRO A 2 -8.17 25.56 15.93
C PRO A 2 -7.88 25.53 17.43
N GLN A 3 -8.11 24.37 18.06
CA GLN A 3 -7.62 24.13 19.40
C GLN A 3 -6.10 24.11 19.31
N HIS A 4 -5.43 25.02 20.00
CA HIS A 4 -3.99 24.93 20.21
C HIS A 4 -3.73 23.65 20.97
N GLN A 5 -3.31 22.61 20.25
CA GLN A 5 -2.79 21.41 20.89
C GLN A 5 -1.42 21.75 21.44
N GLU A 6 -1.18 21.31 22.67
CA GLU A 6 0.16 21.46 23.30
C GLU A 6 1.20 20.71 22.45
N PRO A 7 2.43 21.23 22.36
CA PRO A 7 3.51 20.54 21.66
C PRO A 7 3.72 19.13 22.23
N ALA A 8 3.72 18.13 21.35
CA ALA A 8 3.99 16.75 21.73
C ALA A 8 5.40 16.34 21.23
N LEU A 9 6.13 15.61 22.07
CA LEU A 9 7.44 15.08 21.76
C LEU A 9 7.38 13.56 21.68
N PHE A 10 7.78 13.02 20.54
CA PHE A 10 7.93 11.59 20.32
C PHE A 10 9.41 11.24 20.18
N ARG A 11 9.81 10.08 20.71
CA ARG A 11 11.16 9.53 20.55
C ARG A 11 11.09 8.30 19.65
N GLY A 12 12.02 8.20 18.72
CA GLY A 12 12.10 7.09 17.78
C GLY A 12 13.54 6.70 17.48
N THR A 13 13.72 5.65 16.69
CA THR A 13 15.01 5.22 16.19
C THR A 13 15.29 5.93 14.87
N PRO A 14 16.38 6.70 14.74
CA PRO A 14 16.74 7.33 13.49
C PRO A 14 17.19 6.26 12.48
N VAL A 15 16.61 6.31 11.30
CA VAL A 15 16.98 5.45 10.16
C VAL A 15 17.93 6.20 9.24
N GLN A 16 17.74 7.51 9.12
CA GLN A 16 18.60 8.41 8.38
C GLN A 16 18.94 9.61 9.26
N GLU A 17 20.18 10.03 9.26
CA GLU A 17 20.61 11.22 9.98
C GLU A 17 20.13 12.49 9.28
N GLY A 18 19.69 13.47 10.07
CA GLY A 18 19.26 14.76 9.57
C GLY A 18 18.19 15.38 10.45
N THR A 19 17.78 16.60 10.05
CA THR A 19 16.65 17.31 10.63
C THR A 19 15.75 17.84 9.52
N ALA A 20 14.44 17.70 9.71
CA ALA A 20 13.45 18.25 8.81
C ALA A 20 12.38 19.02 9.58
N SER A 21 11.82 20.05 8.93
CA SER A 21 10.68 20.80 9.44
C SER A 21 9.67 20.95 8.31
N GLY A 22 8.40 20.78 8.62
CA GLY A 22 7.34 20.86 7.63
C GLY A 22 5.97 20.52 8.18
N HIS A 23 5.01 20.37 7.28
CA HIS A 23 3.63 20.05 7.63
C HIS A 23 3.45 18.54 7.78
N VAL A 24 2.81 18.12 8.86
CA VAL A 24 2.46 16.71 9.08
C VAL A 24 1.38 16.31 8.08
N TRP A 25 1.67 15.22 7.35
CA TRP A 25 0.73 14.55 6.46
C TRP A 25 0.50 13.14 6.94
N LEU A 26 -0.73 12.84 7.33
CA LEU A 26 -1.07 11.50 7.81
C LEU A 26 -1.34 10.59 6.60
N HIS A 27 -0.66 9.45 6.58
CA HIS A 27 -0.96 8.38 5.64
C HIS A 27 -2.07 7.50 6.21
N GLU A 28 -3.19 7.46 5.51
CA GLU A 28 -4.32 6.59 5.89
C GLU A 28 -4.16 5.24 5.19
N PRO A 29 -3.74 4.17 5.90
CA PRO A 29 -3.37 2.90 5.27
C PRO A 29 -4.55 1.98 4.98
N ARG A 30 -5.72 2.21 5.59
CA ARG A 30 -6.79 1.22 5.60
C ARG A 30 -8.06 1.69 4.92
N VAL A 31 -8.38 1.00 3.84
CA VAL A 31 -9.71 1.06 3.22
C VAL A 31 -10.67 0.22 4.05
N VAL A 32 -11.80 0.80 4.43
CA VAL A 32 -12.87 0.07 5.12
C VAL A 32 -13.85 -0.41 4.07
N VAL A 33 -14.05 -1.73 4.00
CA VAL A 33 -15.06 -2.33 3.12
C VAL A 33 -16.43 -2.15 3.78
N THR A 34 -17.25 -1.30 3.20
CA THR A 34 -18.59 -0.97 3.74
C THR A 34 -19.68 -1.88 3.20
N ASN A 35 -19.51 -2.42 2.00
CA ASN A 35 -20.46 -3.32 1.38
C ASN A 35 -19.77 -4.64 0.99
N PRO A 36 -19.86 -5.69 1.83
CA PRO A 36 -19.14 -6.94 1.60
C PRO A 36 -19.87 -7.92 0.65
N ILE A 37 -21.13 -7.64 0.31
CA ILE A 37 -21.98 -8.57 -0.47
C ILE A 37 -22.14 -8.07 -1.89
N ALA A 38 -21.96 -8.96 -2.87
CA ALA A 38 -22.21 -8.69 -4.28
C ALA A 38 -23.71 -8.75 -4.58
N GLU A 39 -24.23 -7.74 -5.26
CA GLU A 39 -25.58 -7.81 -5.86
C GLU A 39 -25.54 -8.61 -7.18
N ASP A 40 -24.48 -8.42 -7.96
CA ASP A 40 -24.23 -9.12 -9.22
C ASP A 40 -22.74 -9.52 -9.33
N PRO A 41 -22.41 -10.83 -9.28
CA PRO A 41 -21.04 -11.31 -9.39
C PRO A 41 -20.33 -10.90 -10.68
N GLN A 42 -21.06 -10.75 -11.81
CA GLN A 42 -20.42 -10.36 -13.06
C GLN A 42 -19.96 -8.89 -13.04
N ILE A 43 -20.75 -8.02 -12.43
CA ILE A 43 -20.38 -6.62 -12.24
C ILE A 43 -19.16 -6.53 -11.35
N GLU A 44 -19.13 -7.29 -10.25
CA GLU A 44 -18.01 -7.30 -9.31
C GLU A 44 -16.71 -7.80 -9.96
N LYS A 45 -16.78 -8.85 -10.78
CA LYS A 45 -15.63 -9.34 -11.55
C LYS A 45 -15.12 -8.29 -12.56
N GLN A 46 -16.01 -7.55 -13.21
CA GLN A 46 -15.60 -6.46 -14.11
C GLN A 46 -14.92 -5.32 -13.34
N ARG A 47 -15.44 -4.96 -12.18
CA ARG A 47 -14.83 -3.97 -11.29
C ARG A 47 -13.44 -4.39 -10.86
N LEU A 48 -13.29 -5.66 -10.41
CA LEU A 48 -12.00 -6.23 -10.03
C LEU A 48 -11.01 -6.23 -11.21
N SER A 49 -11.45 -6.67 -12.40
CA SER A 49 -10.60 -6.67 -13.60
C SER A 49 -10.11 -5.27 -13.95
N SER A 50 -11.00 -4.28 -13.97
CA SER A 50 -10.65 -2.89 -14.27
C SER A 50 -9.69 -2.29 -13.23
N ALA A 51 -9.88 -2.62 -11.95
CA ALA A 51 -8.98 -2.17 -10.89
C ALA A 51 -7.59 -2.82 -11.00
N LEU A 52 -7.53 -4.10 -11.37
CA LEU A 52 -6.28 -4.81 -11.62
C LEU A 52 -5.52 -4.27 -12.83
N GLU A 53 -6.21 -3.91 -13.90
CA GLU A 53 -5.58 -3.28 -15.06
C GLU A 53 -4.94 -1.94 -14.70
N LYS A 54 -5.65 -1.09 -13.94
CA LYS A 54 -5.10 0.17 -13.43
C LYS A 54 -3.90 -0.06 -12.51
N LEU A 55 -3.98 -1.05 -11.63
CA LEU A 55 -2.89 -1.42 -10.73
C LEU A 55 -1.64 -1.84 -11.51
N ARG A 56 -1.79 -2.70 -12.52
CA ARG A 56 -0.70 -3.17 -13.39
C ARG A 56 -0.06 -2.03 -14.16
N SER A 57 -0.88 -1.19 -14.80
CA SER A 57 -0.39 0.00 -15.51
C SER A 57 0.40 0.91 -14.58
N GLY A 58 -0.10 1.18 -13.38
CA GLY A 58 0.62 2.00 -12.39
C GLY A 58 1.95 1.39 -11.93
N ILE A 59 2.05 0.06 -11.84
CA ILE A 59 3.32 -0.63 -11.53
C ILE A 59 4.28 -0.51 -12.70
N ASP A 60 3.81 -0.68 -13.93
CA ASP A 60 4.64 -0.57 -15.13
C ASP A 60 5.15 0.88 -15.30
N ASP A 61 4.32 1.89 -15.06
CA ASP A 61 4.72 3.31 -15.06
C ASP A 61 5.83 3.59 -14.03
N LEU A 62 5.72 3.01 -12.83
CA LEU A 62 6.76 3.14 -11.79
C LEU A 62 8.05 2.42 -12.19
N LEU A 63 7.97 1.26 -12.83
CA LEU A 63 9.13 0.53 -13.34
C LEU A 63 9.85 1.31 -14.44
N ASP A 64 9.10 1.97 -15.31
CA ASP A 64 9.65 2.79 -16.40
C ASP A 64 10.28 4.08 -15.86
N ALA A 65 9.73 4.65 -14.80
CA ALA A 65 10.27 5.84 -14.14
C ALA A 65 11.50 5.53 -13.25
N ALA A 66 11.69 4.27 -12.83
CA ALA A 66 12.81 3.87 -11.99
C ALA A 66 14.13 3.96 -12.77
N HIS A 67 15.09 4.73 -12.24
CA HIS A 67 16.40 4.90 -12.87
C HIS A 67 17.22 3.60 -12.78
N PHE A 68 18.06 3.34 -13.78
CA PHE A 68 18.90 2.13 -13.88
C PHE A 68 19.85 1.88 -12.69
N GLY A 69 19.98 2.84 -11.76
CA GLY A 69 20.80 2.74 -10.55
C GLY A 69 20.09 2.13 -9.34
N ASP A 70 18.76 2.15 -9.33
CA ASP A 70 17.96 1.79 -8.16
C ASP A 70 17.58 0.31 -8.18
N LYS A 71 18.54 -0.57 -7.84
CA LYS A 71 18.35 -2.03 -7.95
C LYS A 71 17.28 -2.58 -7.00
N GLU A 72 17.22 -2.08 -5.76
CA GLU A 72 16.27 -2.57 -4.76
C GLU A 72 14.83 -2.15 -5.04
N PRO A 73 14.50 -0.87 -5.27
CA PRO A 73 13.15 -0.46 -5.63
C PRO A 73 12.60 -1.18 -6.85
N ARG A 74 13.46 -1.41 -7.85
CA ARG A 74 13.10 -2.14 -9.06
C ARG A 74 12.72 -3.59 -8.77
N ALA A 75 13.48 -4.30 -7.94
CA ALA A 75 13.20 -5.69 -7.59
C ALA A 75 11.86 -5.84 -6.86
N ILE A 76 11.50 -4.87 -6.03
CA ILE A 76 10.21 -4.84 -5.32
C ILE A 76 9.06 -4.61 -6.31
N LEU A 77 9.19 -3.65 -7.22
CA LEU A 77 8.18 -3.39 -8.25
C LEU A 77 8.01 -4.59 -9.20
N GLU A 78 9.09 -5.30 -9.54
CA GLU A 78 9.02 -6.55 -10.31
C GLU A 78 8.28 -7.65 -9.53
N ALA A 79 8.47 -7.74 -8.21
CA ALA A 79 7.69 -8.65 -7.38
C ALA A 79 6.20 -8.27 -7.36
N TYR A 80 5.88 -6.98 -7.26
CA TYR A 80 4.49 -6.50 -7.35
C TYR A 80 3.86 -6.87 -8.68
N ARG A 81 4.58 -6.67 -9.79
CA ARG A 81 4.13 -7.08 -11.11
C ARG A 81 3.86 -8.57 -11.20
N MET A 82 4.73 -9.39 -10.62
CA MET A 82 4.56 -10.85 -10.55
C MET A 82 3.29 -11.22 -9.75
N PHE A 83 3.07 -10.63 -8.58
CA PHE A 83 1.89 -10.87 -7.76
C PHE A 83 0.61 -10.41 -8.45
N ALA A 84 0.59 -9.21 -9.05
CA ALA A 84 -0.56 -8.67 -9.75
C ALA A 84 -0.98 -9.52 -10.97
N ASN A 85 -0.08 -10.34 -11.49
CA ASN A 85 -0.33 -11.29 -12.58
C ASN A 85 -0.51 -12.75 -12.10
N SER A 86 -0.50 -13.01 -10.79
CA SER A 86 -0.65 -14.33 -10.22
C SER A 86 -2.04 -14.92 -10.50
N ARG A 87 -2.11 -15.94 -11.35
CA ARG A 87 -3.38 -16.64 -11.67
C ARG A 87 -4.04 -17.24 -10.43
N GLY A 88 -3.25 -17.72 -9.46
CA GLY A 88 -3.76 -18.30 -8.23
C GLY A 88 -4.46 -17.26 -7.36
N TRP A 89 -3.88 -16.08 -7.23
CA TRP A 89 -4.46 -14.97 -6.48
C TRP A 89 -5.77 -14.50 -7.10
N LEU A 90 -5.77 -14.26 -8.42
CA LEU A 90 -6.96 -13.84 -9.17
C LEU A 90 -8.10 -14.86 -9.06
N ARG A 91 -7.80 -16.16 -9.25
CA ARG A 91 -8.81 -17.23 -9.17
C ARG A 91 -9.47 -17.31 -7.80
N ARG A 92 -8.74 -17.08 -6.72
CA ARG A 92 -9.33 -17.09 -5.37
C ARG A 92 -10.31 -15.94 -5.19
N MET A 93 -9.96 -14.72 -5.61
CA MET A 93 -10.86 -13.58 -5.57
C MET A 93 -12.10 -13.81 -6.44
N ASP A 94 -11.94 -14.33 -7.67
CA ASP A 94 -13.06 -14.66 -8.54
C ASP A 94 -14.00 -15.71 -7.90
N THR A 95 -13.43 -16.72 -7.25
CA THR A 95 -14.21 -17.75 -6.53
C THR A 95 -14.98 -17.13 -5.37
N ASP A 96 -14.38 -16.22 -4.64
CA ASP A 96 -15.03 -15.54 -3.51
C ASP A 96 -16.17 -14.62 -4.00
N ILE A 97 -16.01 -13.97 -5.13
CA ILE A 97 -17.08 -13.19 -5.79
C ILE A 97 -18.21 -14.10 -6.25
N ASP A 98 -17.91 -15.27 -6.82
CA ASP A 98 -18.93 -16.27 -7.19
C ASP A 98 -19.70 -16.81 -5.98
N GLN A 99 -19.11 -16.75 -4.78
CA GLN A 99 -19.76 -17.09 -3.51
C GLN A 99 -20.56 -15.92 -2.89
N GLY A 100 -20.64 -14.80 -3.58
CA GLY A 100 -21.46 -13.65 -3.18
C GLY A 100 -20.72 -12.52 -2.48
N LEU A 101 -19.38 -12.51 -2.45
CA LEU A 101 -18.62 -11.40 -1.93
C LEU A 101 -18.48 -10.28 -2.97
N SER A 102 -18.48 -9.02 -2.52
CA SER A 102 -18.08 -7.89 -3.36
C SER A 102 -16.59 -7.99 -3.74
N ALA A 103 -16.18 -7.28 -4.78
CA ALA A 103 -14.77 -7.25 -5.19
C ALA A 103 -13.85 -6.80 -4.05
N GLU A 104 -14.25 -5.78 -3.29
CA GLU A 104 -13.52 -5.29 -2.12
C GLU A 104 -13.41 -6.36 -1.02
N ALA A 105 -14.52 -7.04 -0.71
CA ALA A 105 -14.51 -8.08 0.32
C ALA A 105 -13.66 -9.30 -0.09
N ALA A 106 -13.64 -9.66 -1.37
CA ALA A 106 -12.79 -10.72 -1.89
C ALA A 106 -11.30 -10.37 -1.76
N VAL A 107 -10.91 -9.12 -2.07
CA VAL A 107 -9.54 -8.63 -1.86
C VAL A 107 -9.17 -8.61 -0.40
N GLU A 108 -10.03 -8.09 0.49
CA GLU A 108 -9.79 -8.04 1.93
C GLU A 108 -9.63 -9.43 2.54
N LYS A 109 -10.43 -10.40 2.10
CA LYS A 109 -10.31 -11.81 2.52
C LYS A 109 -8.96 -12.40 2.15
N GLU A 110 -8.49 -12.20 0.92
CA GLU A 110 -7.19 -12.67 0.46
C GLU A 110 -6.04 -11.97 1.21
N GLN A 111 -6.17 -10.67 1.49
CA GLN A 111 -5.22 -9.91 2.30
C GLN A 111 -5.14 -10.46 3.73
N SER A 112 -6.28 -10.72 4.35
CA SER A 112 -6.35 -11.29 5.70
C SER A 112 -5.76 -12.70 5.76
N ALA A 113 -5.99 -13.51 4.73
CA ALA A 113 -5.38 -14.84 4.62
C ALA A 113 -3.85 -14.76 4.45
N ALA A 114 -3.34 -13.78 3.70
CA ALA A 114 -1.91 -13.53 3.57
C ALA A 114 -1.29 -13.12 4.91
N ARG A 115 -1.91 -12.20 5.65
CA ARG A 115 -1.48 -11.77 6.99
C ARG A 115 -1.45 -12.92 7.99
N ALA A 116 -2.48 -13.78 7.98
CA ALA A 116 -2.51 -14.96 8.85
C ALA A 116 -1.35 -15.93 8.55
N ARG A 117 -0.98 -16.09 7.29
CA ARG A 117 0.22 -16.87 6.90
C ARG A 117 1.50 -16.20 7.37
N LEU A 118 1.61 -14.86 7.27
CA LEU A 118 2.74 -14.06 7.73
C LEU A 118 3.07 -14.30 9.19
N SER A 119 2.07 -14.36 10.05
CA SER A 119 2.26 -14.55 11.49
C SER A 119 2.94 -15.88 11.83
N GLN A 120 2.92 -16.84 10.91
CA GLN A 120 3.49 -18.19 11.07
C GLN A 120 4.86 -18.35 10.39
N VAL A 121 5.31 -17.34 9.62
CA VAL A 121 6.56 -17.43 8.87
C VAL A 121 7.71 -16.90 9.71
N ALA A 122 8.68 -17.77 9.99
CA ALA A 122 9.89 -17.42 10.73
C ALA A 122 10.96 -16.74 9.87
N ASP A 123 10.94 -17.00 8.54
CA ASP A 123 11.92 -16.47 7.59
C ASP A 123 11.66 -14.99 7.30
N PRO A 124 12.63 -14.08 7.60
CA PRO A 124 12.48 -12.64 7.35
C PRO A 124 12.23 -12.31 5.88
N TYR A 125 12.90 -13.01 4.96
CA TYR A 125 12.74 -12.76 3.52
C TYR A 125 11.31 -13.04 3.03
N LEU A 126 10.72 -14.15 3.48
CA LEU A 126 9.33 -14.48 3.15
C LEU A 126 8.35 -13.51 3.81
N ARG A 127 8.68 -13.01 5.01
CA ARG A 127 7.87 -12.00 5.70
C ARG A 127 7.83 -10.69 4.92
N ASP A 128 8.96 -10.22 4.41
CA ASP A 128 9.03 -9.00 3.58
C ASP A 128 8.20 -9.16 2.31
N ARG A 129 8.25 -10.32 1.67
CA ARG A 129 7.42 -10.61 0.47
C ARG A 129 5.93 -10.62 0.73
N LEU A 130 5.52 -10.97 1.92
CA LEU A 130 4.11 -10.92 2.30
C LEU A 130 3.67 -9.50 2.66
N HIS A 131 4.55 -8.65 3.19
CA HIS A 131 4.29 -7.21 3.33
C HIS A 131 4.08 -6.55 1.96
N ASP A 132 4.85 -6.95 0.95
CA ASP A 132 4.66 -6.49 -0.42
C ASP A 132 3.25 -6.85 -0.95
N LEU A 133 2.75 -8.06 -0.66
CA LEU A 133 1.40 -8.49 -1.04
C LEU A 133 0.32 -7.71 -0.28
N ASP A 134 0.56 -7.37 0.98
CA ASP A 134 -0.35 -6.56 1.79
C ASP A 134 -0.50 -5.14 1.22
N ASP A 135 0.61 -4.51 0.85
CA ASP A 135 0.63 -3.21 0.19
C ASP A 135 -0.11 -3.24 -1.15
N LEU A 136 0.17 -4.27 -1.97
CA LEU A 136 -0.51 -4.47 -3.25
C LEU A 136 -2.02 -4.60 -3.08
N SER A 137 -2.46 -5.34 -2.05
CA SER A 137 -3.88 -5.50 -1.73
C SER A 137 -4.53 -4.18 -1.30
N ASN A 138 -3.84 -3.37 -0.51
CA ASN A 138 -4.30 -2.03 -0.11
C ASN A 138 -4.45 -1.10 -1.32
N ARG A 139 -3.53 -1.15 -2.27
CA ARG A 139 -3.61 -0.38 -3.52
C ARG A 139 -4.82 -0.80 -4.36
N LEU A 140 -5.06 -2.11 -4.46
CA LEU A 140 -6.22 -2.64 -5.18
C LEU A 140 -7.54 -2.22 -4.51
N LEU A 141 -7.63 -2.30 -3.19
CA LEU A 141 -8.78 -1.84 -2.41
C LEU A 141 -9.06 -0.36 -2.64
N ARG A 142 -8.04 0.49 -2.61
CA ARG A 142 -8.20 1.93 -2.91
C ARG A 142 -8.71 2.17 -4.32
N SER A 143 -8.22 1.40 -5.31
CA SER A 143 -8.69 1.51 -6.69
C SER A 143 -10.17 1.10 -6.82
N LEU A 144 -10.61 0.07 -6.08
CA LEU A 144 -11.99 -0.43 -6.09
C LEU A 144 -12.97 0.54 -5.42
N THR A 145 -12.58 1.10 -4.28
CA THR A 145 -13.46 1.98 -3.48
C THR A 145 -13.48 3.43 -3.98
N GLY A 146 -12.63 3.77 -4.96
CA GLY A 146 -12.45 5.15 -5.38
C GLY A 146 -11.80 6.04 -4.31
N GLN A 147 -11.40 5.46 -3.17
CA GLN A 147 -10.61 6.12 -2.13
C GLN A 147 -9.12 6.17 -2.57
N GLY A 148 -8.88 6.56 -3.82
CA GLY A 148 -7.56 7.00 -4.22
C GLY A 148 -7.16 8.19 -3.35
N ARG A 149 -5.84 8.36 -3.09
CA ARG A 149 -5.23 9.43 -2.30
C ARG A 149 -6.19 10.61 -2.14
N ASN A 150 -6.49 11.01 -0.92
CA ASN A 150 -7.36 12.15 -0.55
C ASN A 150 -7.69 13.01 -1.78
N THR A 151 -8.82 12.68 -2.43
CA THR A 151 -9.16 13.19 -3.76
C THR A 151 -9.28 14.70 -3.66
N GLY A 152 -8.22 15.41 -4.03
CA GLY A 152 -8.16 16.86 -4.06
C GLY A 152 -7.21 17.53 -3.06
N ALA A 153 -6.66 16.81 -2.09
CA ALA A 153 -5.68 17.41 -1.18
C ALA A 153 -4.28 17.38 -1.83
N VAL A 154 -3.77 18.54 -2.14
CA VAL A 154 -2.39 18.69 -2.63
C VAL A 154 -1.44 18.44 -1.47
N ILE A 155 -0.55 17.45 -1.62
CA ILE A 155 0.49 17.18 -0.63
C ILE A 155 1.40 18.41 -0.55
N PRO A 156 1.61 18.98 0.64
CA PRO A 156 2.50 20.11 0.81
C PRO A 156 3.92 19.78 0.30
N SER A 157 4.60 20.73 -0.32
CA SER A 157 5.97 20.55 -0.81
C SER A 157 7.00 20.35 0.32
N ASP A 158 6.60 20.61 1.56
CA ASP A 158 7.36 20.41 2.79
C ASP A 158 6.73 19.34 3.69
N ALA A 159 6.01 18.36 3.12
CA ALA A 159 5.33 17.36 3.91
C ALA A 159 6.29 16.45 4.69
N ILE A 160 5.94 16.21 5.95
CA ILE A 160 6.48 15.13 6.79
C ILE A 160 5.40 14.07 6.87
N LEU A 161 5.65 12.94 6.22
CA LEU A 161 4.71 11.82 6.18
C LEU A 161 4.75 11.06 7.51
N VAL A 162 3.59 10.87 8.11
CA VAL A 162 3.44 10.05 9.31
C VAL A 162 2.52 8.88 8.97
N ALA A 163 2.98 7.66 9.19
CA ALA A 163 2.25 6.45 8.89
C ALA A 163 2.45 5.39 9.98
N GLN A 164 1.50 4.47 10.11
CA GLN A 164 1.73 3.28 10.92
C GLN A 164 2.80 2.40 10.27
N ASN A 165 2.60 2.08 9.01
CA ASN A 165 3.58 1.49 8.11
C ASN A 165 3.33 2.02 6.69
N ILE A 166 4.26 1.82 5.79
CA ILE A 166 4.13 2.19 4.38
C ILE A 166 4.88 1.22 3.50
N GLY A 167 4.25 0.81 2.41
CA GLY A 167 4.91 0.00 1.38
C GLY A 167 5.85 0.82 0.50
N THR A 168 6.85 0.16 -0.06
CA THR A 168 7.85 0.83 -0.91
C THR A 168 7.21 1.50 -2.13
N ALA A 169 6.26 0.84 -2.78
CA ALA A 169 5.59 1.43 -3.94
C ALA A 169 4.76 2.66 -3.56
N GLU A 170 4.10 2.64 -2.40
CA GLU A 170 3.38 3.80 -1.87
C GLU A 170 4.33 4.97 -1.56
N LEU A 171 5.48 4.66 -0.95
CA LEU A 171 6.49 5.67 -0.66
C LEU A 171 7.04 6.28 -1.95
N LEU A 172 7.32 5.48 -2.98
CA LEU A 172 7.78 5.94 -4.29
C LEU A 172 6.75 6.87 -4.97
N GLU A 173 5.46 6.63 -4.77
CA GLU A 173 4.41 7.50 -5.29
C GLU A 173 4.38 8.89 -4.64
N TYR A 174 4.79 9.02 -3.36
CA TYR A 174 4.98 10.34 -2.74
C TYR A 174 6.15 11.09 -3.38
N GLY A 175 7.08 10.37 -3.98
CA GLY A 175 8.21 10.93 -4.70
C GLY A 175 9.16 11.72 -3.79
N ARG A 176 9.97 12.59 -4.42
CA ARG A 176 10.98 13.40 -3.72
C ARG A 176 10.42 14.66 -3.02
N SER A 177 9.09 14.80 -2.95
CA SER A 177 8.46 15.98 -2.31
C SER A 177 8.44 15.86 -0.78
N LEU A 178 8.65 14.67 -0.22
CA LEU A 178 8.70 14.48 1.23
C LEU A 178 9.98 15.07 1.83
N LYS A 179 9.82 15.82 2.94
CA LYS A 179 10.93 16.33 3.76
C LYS A 179 11.32 15.37 4.87
N GLY A 180 10.42 14.46 5.26
CA GLY A 180 10.66 13.46 6.30
C GLY A 180 9.60 12.38 6.30
N LEU A 181 9.94 11.28 6.97
CA LEU A 181 9.07 10.13 7.17
C LEU A 181 9.16 9.69 8.62
N ALA A 182 8.02 9.50 9.28
CA ALA A 182 7.91 8.90 10.60
C ALA A 182 6.97 7.69 10.55
N LEU A 183 7.46 6.53 10.98
CA LEU A 183 6.71 5.28 10.99
C LEU A 183 6.53 4.79 12.43
N GLU A 184 5.34 4.30 12.75
CA GLU A 184 5.07 3.62 14.01
C GLU A 184 5.66 2.20 14.01
N GLU A 185 5.57 1.52 12.87
CA GLU A 185 6.09 0.18 12.65
C GLU A 185 7.14 0.19 11.53
N GLY A 186 8.24 -0.50 11.74
CA GLY A 186 9.32 -0.63 10.77
C GLY A 186 10.62 -1.04 11.43
N SER A 187 11.60 -1.39 10.62
CA SER A 187 12.97 -1.67 11.07
C SER A 187 13.96 -0.90 10.21
N VAL A 188 15.17 -0.70 10.73
CA VAL A 188 16.28 -0.06 9.99
C VAL A 188 16.60 -0.81 8.69
N GLY A 189 16.26 -2.10 8.61
CA GLY A 189 16.41 -2.94 7.41
C GLY A 189 15.14 -3.06 6.57
N SER A 190 14.08 -2.30 6.85
CA SER A 190 12.89 -2.33 6.00
C SER A 190 13.15 -1.58 4.69
N HIS A 191 12.49 -2.00 3.61
CA HIS A 191 12.62 -1.36 2.29
C HIS A 191 12.24 0.14 2.30
N ALA A 192 11.42 0.57 3.26
CA ALA A 192 11.07 1.98 3.43
C ALA A 192 12.21 2.81 4.07
N ALA A 193 13.23 2.16 4.64
CA ALA A 193 14.35 2.78 5.34
C ALA A 193 15.57 2.99 4.42
N ILE A 194 15.62 2.33 3.29
CA ILE A 194 16.68 2.35 2.29
C ILE A 194 16.29 3.28 1.12
#